data_af3ea209b8c6e95b49966884f293edaa
#
_entry.id   af3ea209b8c6e95b49966884f293edaa
#
_cell.length_a   1.000
_cell.length_b   1.000
_cell.length_c   1.000
_cell.angle_alpha   90.00
_cell.angle_beta   90.00
_cell.angle_gamma   90.00
#
_symmetry.space_group_name_H-M   'P 1'
#
loop_
_entity.id
_entity.type
_entity.pdbx_description
1 polymer ?
#
loop_
_entity_poly.entity_id
_entity_poly.type
_entity_poly.pdbx_seq_one_letter_code
_entity_poly.pdbx_strand_id
1 'polypeptide(L)'
;MDATRGLVLTRSYGSVGIAGICERAGVRRGSLYHFFPGKEDLVIATLEALYTEFTAEVLEPALRGPGGLRERVTAFVGAIHAFQARMQAAEGRLPGCPFGSLAVETGTQSPRLRAAMQGHLDAIRAQFRAALDAAVAHGELDARTDTARLADHWLALMEGILLMARAEQDADTILRLAPALQDLLLTTHPDGDAP
;
A
#
# COMPACT_ATOMS: atom_id res chain seq x y z
N MET A 1 19.81 -0.49 -0.77
CA MET A 1 18.34 -0.35 -0.61
C MET A 1 17.72 -1.61 -0.02
N ASP A 2 18.04 -2.83 -0.51
CA ASP A 2 17.43 -4.10 -0.03
C ASP A 2 17.62 -4.36 1.47
N ALA A 3 18.81 -4.07 2.01
CA ALA A 3 19.05 -4.21 3.45
C ALA A 3 18.14 -3.31 4.31
N THR A 4 17.88 -2.08 3.85
CA THR A 4 16.97 -1.14 4.53
C THR A 4 15.53 -1.57 4.36
N ARG A 5 15.15 -2.04 3.16
CA ARG A 5 13.83 -2.57 2.86
C ARG A 5 13.44 -3.67 3.85
N GLY A 6 14.25 -4.72 3.96
CA GLY A 6 13.97 -5.82 4.89
C GLY A 6 13.85 -5.34 6.34
N LEU A 7 14.67 -4.38 6.77
CA LEU A 7 14.58 -3.85 8.13
C LEU A 7 13.34 -2.97 8.35
N VAL A 8 12.98 -2.11 7.38
CA VAL A 8 11.78 -1.25 7.46
C VAL A 8 10.49 -2.08 7.44
N LEU A 9 10.46 -3.17 6.65
CA LEU A 9 9.29 -4.04 6.51
C LEU A 9 9.08 -4.97 7.71
N THR A 10 10.18 -5.37 8.39
CA THR A 10 10.12 -6.42 9.40
C THR A 10 10.34 -5.95 10.83
N ARG A 11 10.84 -4.74 11.04
CA ARG A 11 11.15 -4.18 12.36
C ARG A 11 10.49 -2.82 12.54
N SER A 12 10.36 -2.39 13.80
CA SER A 12 9.93 -1.02 14.08
C SER A 12 11.02 -0.02 13.67
N TYR A 13 10.59 1.15 13.22
CA TYR A 13 11.51 2.25 12.88
C TYR A 13 12.47 2.56 14.02
N GLY A 14 11.95 2.61 15.26
CA GLY A 14 12.76 2.89 16.45
C GLY A 14 13.88 1.87 16.66
N SER A 15 13.65 0.60 16.37
CA SER A 15 14.63 -0.49 16.58
C SER A 15 15.69 -0.61 15.48
N VAL A 16 15.49 0.03 14.33
CA VAL A 16 16.43 -0.01 13.21
C VAL A 16 17.46 1.12 13.35
N GLY A 17 18.69 0.77 13.71
CA GLY A 17 19.81 1.73 13.76
C GLY A 17 20.62 1.74 12.46
N ILE A 18 21.27 2.87 12.16
CA ILE A 18 22.20 3.01 11.02
C ILE A 18 23.29 1.92 11.04
N ALA A 19 23.78 1.55 12.23
CA ALA A 19 24.76 0.49 12.37
C ALA A 19 24.27 -0.85 11.80
N GLY A 20 23.08 -1.28 12.18
CA GLY A 20 22.49 -2.53 11.70
C GLY A 20 22.17 -2.51 10.20
N ILE A 21 21.81 -1.32 9.67
CA ILE A 21 21.64 -1.14 8.21
C ILE A 21 22.96 -1.34 7.49
N CYS A 22 24.03 -0.69 7.96
CA CYS A 22 25.37 -0.80 7.36
C CYS A 22 25.91 -2.22 7.41
N GLU A 23 25.74 -2.90 8.55
CA GLU A 23 26.14 -4.28 8.75
C GLU A 23 25.42 -5.22 7.74
N ARG A 24 24.08 -5.13 7.67
CA ARG A 24 23.27 -5.95 6.74
C ARG A 24 23.56 -5.64 5.27
N ALA A 25 23.90 -4.39 4.94
CA ALA A 25 24.24 -3.96 3.59
C ALA A 25 25.70 -4.23 3.21
N GLY A 26 26.57 -4.60 4.15
CA GLY A 26 27.99 -4.74 3.91
C GLY A 26 28.70 -3.43 3.56
N VAL A 27 28.17 -2.27 4.01
CA VAL A 27 28.72 -0.95 3.69
C VAL A 27 29.25 -0.22 4.94
N ARG A 28 30.24 0.66 4.73
CA ARG A 28 30.76 1.51 5.82
C ARG A 28 29.80 2.67 6.09
N ARG A 29 29.69 3.12 7.34
CA ARG A 29 28.87 4.28 7.73
C ARG A 29 29.18 5.54 6.91
N GLY A 30 30.46 5.82 6.64
CA GLY A 30 30.85 6.98 5.83
C GLY A 30 30.27 6.93 4.41
N SER A 31 30.27 5.74 3.78
CA SER A 31 29.66 5.58 2.47
C SER A 31 28.14 5.80 2.50
N LEU A 32 27.45 5.34 3.56
CA LEU A 32 26.01 5.57 3.71
C LEU A 32 25.70 7.06 3.85
N TYR A 33 26.43 7.78 4.73
CA TYR A 33 26.22 9.21 4.96
C TYR A 33 26.60 10.08 3.77
N HIS A 34 27.40 9.57 2.83
CA HIS A 34 27.66 10.25 1.56
C HIS A 34 26.39 10.37 0.68
N PHE A 35 25.52 9.35 0.72
CA PHE A 35 24.29 9.30 -0.07
C PHE A 35 23.04 9.75 0.70
N PHE A 36 23.01 9.49 2.00
CA PHE A 36 21.85 9.76 2.86
C PHE A 36 22.30 10.51 4.11
N PRO A 37 21.97 11.80 4.24
CA PRO A 37 22.38 12.63 5.39
C PRO A 37 21.92 12.06 6.75
N GLY A 38 20.81 11.30 6.76
CA GLY A 38 20.27 10.70 7.97
C GLY A 38 19.44 9.45 7.72
N LYS A 39 19.01 8.85 8.82
CA LYS A 39 18.14 7.66 8.80
C LYS A 39 16.80 7.94 8.11
N GLU A 40 16.23 9.13 8.34
CA GLU A 40 14.96 9.52 7.71
C GLU A 40 15.09 9.57 6.18
N ASP A 41 16.18 10.16 5.67
CA ASP A 41 16.43 10.25 4.22
C ASP A 41 16.50 8.87 3.58
N LEU A 42 17.20 7.94 4.24
CA LEU A 42 17.33 6.57 3.77
C LEU A 42 15.98 5.84 3.79
N VAL A 43 15.18 6.02 4.85
CA VAL A 43 13.87 5.38 4.97
C VAL A 43 12.90 5.95 3.93
N ILE A 44 12.86 7.26 3.72
CA ILE A 44 12.04 7.91 2.69
C ILE A 44 12.41 7.38 1.31
N ALA A 45 13.70 7.32 0.97
CA ALA A 45 14.14 6.77 -0.31
C ALA A 45 13.79 5.27 -0.48
N THR A 46 13.80 4.51 0.63
CA THR A 46 13.38 3.10 0.61
C THR A 46 11.88 2.96 0.35
N LEU A 47 11.06 3.81 0.94
CA LEU A 47 9.62 3.82 0.73
C LEU A 47 9.25 4.25 -0.68
N GLU A 48 9.98 5.22 -1.26
CA GLU A 48 9.83 5.63 -2.65
C GLU A 48 10.10 4.45 -3.60
N ALA A 49 11.16 3.69 -3.35
CA ALA A 49 11.47 2.50 -4.13
C ALA A 49 10.39 1.41 -3.99
N LEU A 50 9.87 1.21 -2.77
CA LEU A 50 8.75 0.28 -2.52
C LEU A 50 7.47 0.72 -3.22
N TYR A 51 7.16 2.02 -3.20
CA TYR A 51 6.00 2.58 -3.90
C TYR A 51 6.14 2.40 -5.41
N THR A 52 7.32 2.66 -5.97
CA THR A 52 7.59 2.46 -7.40
C THR A 52 7.38 1.00 -7.81
N GLU A 53 7.92 0.05 -7.04
CA GLU A 53 7.73 -1.39 -7.27
C GLU A 53 6.24 -1.78 -7.15
N PHE A 54 5.57 -1.35 -6.09
CA PHE A 54 4.14 -1.62 -5.86
C PHE A 54 3.27 -1.06 -7.00
N THR A 55 3.58 0.14 -7.48
CA THR A 55 2.88 0.74 -8.62
C THR A 55 3.07 -0.08 -9.88
N ALA A 56 4.30 -0.45 -10.20
CA ALA A 56 4.61 -1.21 -11.43
C ALA A 56 4.07 -2.64 -11.40
N GLU A 57 4.05 -3.29 -10.25
CA GLU A 57 3.67 -4.70 -10.16
C GLU A 57 2.21 -4.94 -9.76
N VAL A 58 1.58 -4.00 -9.07
CA VAL A 58 0.22 -4.15 -8.55
C VAL A 58 -0.74 -3.14 -9.14
N LEU A 59 -0.49 -1.83 -8.94
CA LEU A 59 -1.47 -0.81 -9.27
C LEU A 59 -1.70 -0.68 -10.78
N GLU A 60 -0.65 -0.47 -11.55
CA GLU A 60 -0.78 -0.26 -12.99
C GLU A 60 -1.34 -1.48 -13.73
N PRO A 61 -0.81 -2.70 -13.56
CA PRO A 61 -1.34 -3.86 -14.27
C PRO A 61 -2.81 -4.16 -13.91
N ALA A 62 -3.17 -4.01 -12.64
CA ALA A 62 -4.51 -4.35 -12.18
C ALA A 62 -5.54 -3.26 -12.53
N LEU A 63 -5.22 -1.99 -12.29
CA LEU A 63 -6.19 -0.90 -12.42
C LEU A 63 -6.33 -0.37 -13.84
N ARG A 64 -5.31 -0.56 -14.69
CA ARG A 64 -5.30 -0.18 -16.12
C ARG A 64 -5.44 -1.37 -17.06
N GLY A 65 -5.57 -2.59 -16.51
CA GLY A 65 -5.76 -3.80 -17.27
C GLY A 65 -7.09 -3.81 -18.05
N PRO A 66 -7.25 -4.76 -18.99
CA PRO A 66 -8.50 -4.95 -19.72
C PRO A 66 -9.63 -5.40 -18.79
N GLY A 67 -10.87 -5.20 -19.25
CA GLY A 67 -12.06 -5.60 -18.51
C GLY A 67 -12.71 -4.46 -17.73
N GLY A 68 -13.84 -4.76 -17.12
CA GLY A 68 -14.62 -3.83 -16.31
C GLY A 68 -14.07 -3.65 -14.90
N LEU A 69 -14.74 -2.82 -14.10
CA LEU A 69 -14.32 -2.53 -12.72
C LEU A 69 -14.21 -3.80 -11.89
N ARG A 70 -15.15 -4.73 -12.03
CA ARG A 70 -15.14 -6.01 -11.29
C ARG A 70 -13.88 -6.83 -11.57
N GLU A 71 -13.51 -6.97 -12.83
CA GLU A 71 -12.31 -7.70 -13.26
C GLU A 71 -11.06 -7.00 -12.76
N ARG A 72 -11.01 -5.67 -12.82
CA ARG A 72 -9.89 -4.85 -12.33
C ARG A 72 -9.73 -4.96 -10.80
N VAL A 73 -10.83 -4.93 -10.04
CA VAL A 73 -10.80 -5.14 -8.58
C VAL A 73 -10.33 -6.55 -8.24
N THR A 74 -10.81 -7.56 -8.97
CA THR A 74 -10.37 -8.96 -8.78
C THR A 74 -8.87 -9.12 -9.09
N ALA A 75 -8.40 -8.53 -10.18
CA ALA A 75 -6.97 -8.52 -10.54
C ALA A 75 -6.12 -7.81 -9.49
N PHE A 76 -6.60 -6.67 -8.95
CA PHE A 76 -5.93 -5.94 -7.89
C PHE A 76 -5.79 -6.78 -6.61
N VAL A 77 -6.86 -7.45 -6.17
CA VAL A 77 -6.82 -8.34 -5.00
C VAL A 77 -5.81 -9.49 -5.21
N GLY A 78 -5.85 -10.13 -6.38
CA GLY A 78 -4.89 -11.19 -6.72
C GLY A 78 -3.44 -10.70 -6.77
N ALA A 79 -3.20 -9.52 -7.35
CA ALA A 79 -1.88 -8.93 -7.46
C ALA A 79 -1.31 -8.54 -6.09
N ILE A 80 -2.13 -7.93 -5.21
CA ILE A 80 -1.67 -7.56 -3.86
C ILE A 80 -1.43 -8.80 -2.99
N HIS A 81 -2.26 -9.84 -3.11
CA HIS A 81 -2.03 -11.13 -2.45
C HIS A 81 -0.68 -11.72 -2.88
N ALA A 82 -0.42 -11.84 -4.19
CA ALA A 82 0.83 -12.37 -4.71
C ALA A 82 2.04 -11.52 -4.28
N PHE A 83 1.90 -10.18 -4.28
CA PHE A 83 2.94 -9.26 -3.80
C PHE A 83 3.26 -9.50 -2.32
N GLN A 84 2.25 -9.60 -1.46
CA GLN A 84 2.42 -9.83 -0.02
C GLN A 84 3.00 -11.22 0.27
N ALA A 85 2.55 -12.26 -0.42
CA ALA A 85 3.07 -13.63 -0.28
C ALA A 85 4.56 -13.71 -0.68
N ARG A 86 4.94 -13.04 -1.78
CA ARG A 86 6.35 -12.95 -2.19
C ARG A 86 7.20 -12.21 -1.15
N MET A 87 6.70 -11.10 -0.61
CA MET A 87 7.37 -10.36 0.46
C MET A 87 7.54 -11.21 1.71
N GLN A 88 6.51 -11.97 2.09
CA GLN A 88 6.56 -12.91 3.22
C GLN A 88 7.62 -13.98 3.00
N ALA A 89 7.69 -14.57 1.81
CA ALA A 89 8.69 -15.58 1.49
C ALA A 89 10.13 -15.01 1.56
N ALA A 90 10.34 -13.77 1.12
CA ALA A 90 11.64 -13.11 1.13
C ALA A 90 12.10 -12.67 2.54
N GLU A 91 11.19 -12.17 3.36
CA GLU A 91 11.50 -11.52 4.65
C GLU A 91 11.17 -12.39 5.87
N GLY A 92 10.56 -13.56 5.66
CA GLY A 92 10.17 -14.49 6.73
C GLY A 92 8.92 -14.07 7.53
N ARG A 93 8.29 -12.96 7.15
CA ARG A 93 7.03 -12.46 7.73
C ARG A 93 6.26 -11.59 6.76
N LEU A 94 4.94 -11.56 6.90
CA LEU A 94 4.07 -10.72 6.10
C LEU A 94 4.11 -9.27 6.59
N PRO A 95 4.54 -8.31 5.74
CA PRO A 95 4.76 -6.93 6.17
C PRO A 95 3.49 -6.10 6.31
N GLY A 96 2.43 -6.43 5.57
CA GLY A 96 1.26 -5.57 5.40
C GLY A 96 1.58 -4.30 4.62
N CYS A 97 0.86 -3.20 4.87
CA CYS A 97 1.18 -1.91 4.25
C CYS A 97 2.36 -1.24 4.98
N PRO A 98 3.50 -0.99 4.31
CA PRO A 98 4.63 -0.32 4.92
C PRO A 98 4.34 1.15 5.23
N PHE A 99 3.54 1.82 4.40
CA PHE A 99 3.19 3.23 4.57
C PHE A 99 2.28 3.42 5.79
N GLY A 100 1.20 2.63 5.90
CA GLY A 100 0.28 2.66 7.04
C GLY A 100 0.99 2.27 8.34
N SER A 101 1.79 1.21 8.32
CA SER A 101 2.54 0.75 9.50
C SER A 101 3.49 1.81 10.02
N LEU A 102 4.27 2.44 9.14
CA LEU A 102 5.22 3.47 9.53
C LEU A 102 4.52 4.77 9.94
N ALA A 103 3.39 5.11 9.31
CA ALA A 103 2.58 6.28 9.69
C ALA A 103 2.08 6.16 11.14
N VAL A 104 1.62 4.97 11.55
CA VAL A 104 1.20 4.72 12.94
C VAL A 104 2.38 4.85 13.91
N GLU A 105 3.56 4.33 13.55
CA GLU A 105 4.72 4.36 14.44
C GLU A 105 5.36 5.75 14.57
N THR A 106 5.47 6.47 13.46
CA THR A 106 6.30 7.69 13.41
C THR A 106 5.51 8.98 13.20
N GLY A 107 4.21 8.90 12.94
CA GLY A 107 3.39 10.05 12.55
C GLY A 107 3.32 11.18 13.57
N THR A 108 3.52 10.87 14.86
CA THR A 108 3.59 11.87 15.94
C THR A 108 5.01 12.33 16.25
N GLN A 109 6.04 11.61 15.78
CA GLN A 109 7.44 11.83 16.13
C GLN A 109 8.21 12.60 15.07
N SER A 110 7.89 12.39 13.77
CA SER A 110 8.57 13.03 12.66
C SER A 110 7.56 13.60 11.65
N PRO A 111 7.42 14.94 11.59
CA PRO A 111 6.60 15.60 10.57
C PRO A 111 7.04 15.24 9.14
N ARG A 112 8.33 15.04 8.92
CA ARG A 112 8.90 14.70 7.62
C ARG A 112 8.51 13.30 7.15
N LEU A 113 8.64 12.30 8.02
CA LEU A 113 8.18 10.94 7.73
C LEU A 113 6.66 10.90 7.51
N ARG A 114 5.89 11.58 8.38
CA ARG A 114 4.44 11.70 8.22
C ARG A 114 4.06 12.25 6.83
N ALA A 115 4.69 13.35 6.40
CA ALA A 115 4.41 13.94 5.10
C ALA A 115 4.75 12.98 3.95
N ALA A 116 5.86 12.23 4.03
CA ALA A 116 6.22 11.23 3.04
C ALA A 116 5.19 10.08 2.97
N MET A 117 4.76 9.55 4.13
CA MET A 117 3.71 8.51 4.18
C MET A 117 2.39 8.99 3.62
N GLN A 118 1.97 10.20 4.02
CA GLN A 118 0.75 10.80 3.50
C GLN A 118 0.82 10.95 1.98
N GLY A 119 1.94 11.39 1.44
CA GLY A 119 2.14 11.52 0.00
C GLY A 119 1.96 10.20 -0.75
N HIS A 120 2.48 9.08 -0.24
CA HIS A 120 2.29 7.76 -0.86
C HIS A 120 0.84 7.27 -0.76
N LEU A 121 0.19 7.43 0.40
CA LEU A 121 -1.22 7.06 0.55
C LEU A 121 -2.13 7.90 -0.36
N ASP A 122 -1.84 9.20 -0.51
CA ASP A 122 -2.57 10.10 -1.43
C ASP A 122 -2.36 9.68 -2.90
N ALA A 123 -1.16 9.27 -3.26
CA ALA A 123 -0.87 8.77 -4.60
C ALA A 123 -1.60 7.45 -4.90
N ILE A 124 -1.68 6.52 -3.94
CA ILE A 124 -2.48 5.28 -4.08
C ILE A 124 -3.97 5.62 -4.23
N ARG A 125 -4.49 6.50 -3.38
CA ARG A 125 -5.88 6.99 -3.45
C ARG A 125 -6.20 7.59 -4.82
N ALA A 126 -5.30 8.39 -5.37
CA ALA A 126 -5.48 8.98 -6.70
C ALA A 126 -5.59 7.92 -7.81
N GLN A 127 -4.83 6.82 -7.73
CA GLN A 127 -4.95 5.70 -8.66
C GLN A 127 -6.31 4.99 -8.54
N PHE A 128 -6.79 4.76 -7.31
CA PHE A 128 -8.12 4.20 -7.08
C PHE A 128 -9.20 5.10 -7.65
N ARG A 129 -9.13 6.40 -7.37
CA ARG A 129 -10.08 7.37 -7.91
C ARG A 129 -10.09 7.37 -9.45
N ALA A 130 -8.92 7.38 -10.08
CA ALA A 130 -8.83 7.33 -11.53
C ALA A 130 -9.49 6.07 -12.14
N ALA A 131 -9.37 4.91 -11.47
CA ALA A 131 -10.03 3.67 -11.89
C ALA A 131 -11.55 3.78 -11.74
N LEU A 132 -12.05 4.40 -10.68
CA LEU A 132 -13.48 4.63 -10.44
C LEU A 132 -14.06 5.69 -11.40
N ASP A 133 -13.34 6.78 -11.66
CA ASP A 133 -13.73 7.81 -12.65
C ASP A 133 -13.88 7.18 -14.05
N ALA A 134 -12.96 6.28 -14.43
CA ALA A 134 -13.06 5.53 -15.67
C ALA A 134 -14.29 4.60 -15.69
N ALA A 135 -14.62 3.94 -14.58
CA ALA A 135 -15.80 3.09 -14.45
C ALA A 135 -17.11 3.90 -14.59
N VAL A 136 -17.16 5.10 -14.03
CA VAL A 136 -18.29 6.03 -14.26
C VAL A 136 -18.38 6.41 -15.73
N ALA A 137 -17.25 6.78 -16.35
CA ALA A 137 -17.21 7.18 -17.75
C ALA A 137 -17.66 6.06 -18.73
N HIS A 138 -17.44 4.79 -18.35
CA HIS A 138 -17.87 3.62 -19.11
C HIS A 138 -19.28 3.11 -18.73
N GLY A 139 -19.97 3.76 -17.79
CA GLY A 139 -21.31 3.36 -17.36
C GLY A 139 -21.34 2.12 -16.46
N GLU A 140 -20.20 1.73 -15.90
CA GLU A 140 -20.08 0.61 -14.96
C GLU A 140 -20.52 1.01 -13.54
N LEU A 141 -20.42 2.31 -13.21
CA LEU A 141 -20.94 2.94 -12.01
C LEU A 141 -21.91 4.06 -12.37
N ASP A 142 -22.83 4.39 -11.47
CA ASP A 142 -23.76 5.50 -11.65
C ASP A 142 -23.00 6.83 -11.83
N ALA A 143 -23.49 7.68 -12.73
CA ALA A 143 -22.89 8.98 -13.02
C ALA A 143 -22.83 9.93 -11.81
N ARG A 144 -23.64 9.68 -10.76
CA ARG A 144 -23.68 10.44 -9.51
C ARG A 144 -22.72 9.86 -8.44
N THR A 145 -21.98 8.79 -8.74
CA THR A 145 -21.06 8.18 -7.78
C THR A 145 -19.99 9.18 -7.34
N ASP A 146 -19.88 9.39 -6.05
CA ASP A 146 -18.77 10.17 -5.44
C ASP A 146 -17.51 9.31 -5.44
N THR A 147 -16.77 9.35 -6.55
CA THR A 147 -15.55 8.56 -6.76
C THR A 147 -14.44 8.94 -5.79
N ALA A 148 -14.40 10.18 -5.31
CA ALA A 148 -13.42 10.62 -4.33
C ALA A 148 -13.66 9.93 -2.98
N ARG A 149 -14.92 9.97 -2.49
CA ARG A 149 -15.31 9.28 -1.26
C ARG A 149 -15.14 7.77 -1.38
N LEU A 150 -15.49 7.20 -2.52
CA LEU A 150 -15.35 5.75 -2.74
C LEU A 150 -13.88 5.31 -2.76
N ALA A 151 -12.98 6.14 -3.30
CA ALA A 151 -11.54 5.90 -3.24
C ALA A 151 -10.98 5.96 -1.80
N ASP A 152 -11.49 6.87 -0.96
CA ASP A 152 -11.15 6.92 0.47
C ASP A 152 -11.59 5.63 1.18
N HIS A 153 -12.80 5.16 0.89
CA HIS A 153 -13.31 3.91 1.49
C HIS A 153 -12.51 2.69 0.99
N TRP A 154 -12.14 2.65 -0.30
CA TRP A 154 -11.29 1.59 -0.85
C TRP A 154 -9.95 1.53 -0.12
N LEU A 155 -9.26 2.68 -0.01
CA LEU A 155 -7.98 2.75 0.68
C LEU A 155 -8.11 2.30 2.14
N ALA A 156 -9.10 2.84 2.88
CA ALA A 156 -9.30 2.50 4.28
C ALA A 156 -9.58 1.01 4.50
N LEU A 157 -10.41 0.39 3.65
CA LEU A 157 -10.71 -1.03 3.72
C LEU A 157 -9.47 -1.89 3.40
N MET A 158 -8.69 -1.51 2.39
CA MET A 158 -7.45 -2.22 2.05
C MET A 158 -6.41 -2.12 3.16
N GLU A 159 -6.26 -0.97 3.80
CA GLU A 159 -5.39 -0.83 4.98
C GLU A 159 -5.84 -1.77 6.11
N GLY A 160 -7.15 -1.89 6.35
CA GLY A 160 -7.72 -2.83 7.33
C GLY A 160 -7.43 -4.29 6.96
N ILE A 161 -7.65 -4.68 5.70
CA ILE A 161 -7.36 -6.04 5.19
C ILE A 161 -5.87 -6.38 5.35
N LEU A 162 -4.98 -5.46 4.98
CA LEU A 162 -3.53 -5.66 5.10
C LEU A 162 -3.07 -5.72 6.56
N LEU A 163 -3.70 -4.96 7.45
CA LEU A 163 -3.47 -5.05 8.89
C LEU A 163 -3.86 -6.42 9.43
N MET A 164 -5.04 -6.94 9.04
CA MET A 164 -5.51 -8.27 9.47
C MET A 164 -4.59 -9.37 8.94
N ALA A 165 -4.24 -9.35 7.66
CA ALA A 165 -3.30 -10.28 7.06
C ALA A 165 -1.95 -10.29 7.79
N ARG A 166 -1.44 -9.11 8.14
CA ARG A 166 -0.21 -8.97 8.93
C ARG A 166 -0.37 -9.50 10.36
N ALA A 167 -1.48 -9.26 11.02
CA ALA A 167 -1.74 -9.74 12.38
C ALA A 167 -1.83 -11.26 12.44
N GLU A 168 -2.47 -11.88 11.43
CA GLU A 168 -2.61 -13.33 11.29
C GLU A 168 -1.35 -13.99 10.69
N GLN A 169 -0.43 -13.19 10.09
CA GLN A 169 0.74 -13.67 9.33
C GLN A 169 0.34 -14.62 8.19
N ASP A 170 -0.81 -14.37 7.58
CA ASP A 170 -1.42 -15.18 6.53
C ASP A 170 -1.83 -14.30 5.34
N ALA A 171 -1.21 -14.51 4.18
CA ALA A 171 -1.54 -13.77 2.97
C ALA A 171 -2.94 -14.11 2.44
N ASP A 172 -3.46 -15.32 2.68
CA ASP A 172 -4.78 -15.76 2.23
C ASP A 172 -5.91 -14.99 2.93
N THR A 173 -5.63 -14.34 4.05
CA THR A 173 -6.55 -13.38 4.69
C THR A 173 -6.99 -12.29 3.72
N ILE A 174 -6.12 -11.86 2.79
CA ILE A 174 -6.44 -10.87 1.76
C ILE A 174 -7.56 -11.41 0.86
N LEU A 175 -7.44 -12.65 0.39
CA LEU A 175 -8.45 -13.29 -0.45
C LEU A 175 -9.75 -13.54 0.31
N ARG A 176 -9.66 -13.95 1.58
CA ARG A 176 -10.80 -14.21 2.45
C ARG A 176 -11.63 -12.95 2.72
N LEU A 177 -11.00 -11.79 2.84
CA LEU A 177 -11.68 -10.52 3.12
C LEU A 177 -12.01 -9.71 1.85
N ALA A 178 -11.50 -10.12 0.68
CA ALA A 178 -11.75 -9.46 -0.61
C ALA A 178 -13.24 -9.26 -0.95
N PRO A 179 -14.20 -10.15 -0.61
CA PRO A 179 -15.61 -9.91 -0.87
C PRO A 179 -16.12 -8.58 -0.32
N ALA A 180 -15.67 -8.16 0.87
CA ALA A 180 -16.07 -6.87 1.44
C ALA A 180 -15.65 -5.67 0.57
N LEU A 181 -14.51 -5.76 -0.12
CA LEU A 181 -14.08 -4.74 -1.09
C LEU A 181 -14.93 -4.76 -2.35
N GLN A 182 -15.27 -5.95 -2.85
CA GLN A 182 -16.14 -6.10 -4.01
C GLN A 182 -17.55 -5.56 -3.71
N ASP A 183 -18.10 -5.88 -2.55
CA ASP A 183 -19.38 -5.35 -2.10
C ASP A 183 -19.36 -3.83 -2.01
N LEU A 184 -18.34 -3.25 -1.38
CA LEU A 184 -18.16 -1.81 -1.27
C LEU A 184 -18.16 -1.11 -2.63
N LEU A 185 -17.43 -1.66 -3.61
CA LEU A 185 -17.19 -0.98 -4.89
C LEU A 185 -18.25 -1.28 -5.95
N LEU A 186 -18.95 -2.40 -5.85
CA LEU A 186 -19.85 -2.89 -6.92
C LEU A 186 -21.32 -2.83 -6.53
N THR A 187 -21.66 -2.60 -5.25
CA THR A 187 -23.05 -2.49 -4.76
C THR A 187 -23.48 -1.06 -4.49
N THR A 188 -22.69 -0.06 -4.83
CA THR A 188 -23.09 1.34 -4.74
C THR A 188 -24.12 1.67 -5.80
N HIS A 189 -25.32 1.10 -5.67
CA HIS A 189 -26.52 1.66 -6.27
C HIS A 189 -26.94 2.88 -5.45
N PRO A 190 -27.35 3.98 -6.06
CA PRO A 190 -28.01 5.03 -5.34
C PRO A 190 -29.39 4.51 -4.92
N ASP A 191 -29.48 3.95 -3.73
CA ASP A 191 -30.77 3.74 -3.10
C ASP A 191 -31.38 5.10 -2.76
N GLY A 192 -32.15 5.60 -3.69
CA GLY A 192 -33.24 6.47 -3.43
C GLY A 192 -34.50 5.64 -3.30
N ASP A 193 -34.64 4.90 -2.23
CA ASP A 193 -35.92 4.47 -1.70
C ASP A 193 -35.74 4.21 -0.19
N ALA A 194 -35.81 5.27 0.58
CA ALA A 194 -36.26 5.16 1.95
C ALA A 194 -37.78 5.33 1.95
N PRO A 195 -38.53 4.47 2.69
CA PRO A 195 -39.98 4.55 2.82
C PRO A 195 -40.43 5.82 3.53
#